data_91e48e33e3fcdfffd977b5b88cc1ac7c
#
_entry.id   91e48e33e3fcdfffd977b5b88cc1ac7c
#
_cell.length_a   1.000
_cell.length_b   1.000
_cell.length_c   1.000
_cell.angle_alpha   90.00
_cell.angle_beta   90.00
_cell.angle_gamma   90.00
#
_symmetry.space_group_name_H-M   'P 1'
#
loop_
_entity.id
_entity.type
_entity.pdbx_description
1 polymer ?
#
loop_
_entity_poly.entity_id
_entity_poly.type
_entity_poly.pdbx_seq_one_letter_code
_entity_poly.pdbx_strand_id
1 'polypeptide(L)'
;MSLHSIIYLSSATEPLTPQELRDLLDLSRRNNAAVGIGGILLHWDGNFLQYIEGPEKQLELLMAKLSQDPRHDGIIVVHREAIEERAFPD
;
A
#
# COMPACT_ATOMS: atom_id res chain seq x y z
N MET A 1 -3.01 17.93 11.36
CA MET A 1 -2.46 16.62 10.98
C MET A 1 -2.19 16.60 9.49
N SER A 2 -0.98 16.22 9.09
CA SER A 2 -0.60 16.21 7.69
C SER A 2 -1.10 14.96 6.99
N LEU A 3 -1.74 15.13 5.83
CA LEU A 3 -2.08 14.04 4.95
C LEU A 3 -1.05 13.98 3.82
N HIS A 4 -0.69 12.78 3.45
CA HIS A 4 0.24 12.52 2.34
C HIS A 4 -0.31 11.41 1.47
N SER A 5 0.20 11.34 0.25
CA SER A 5 -0.05 10.21 -0.64
C SER A 5 1.28 9.64 -1.13
N ILE A 6 1.29 8.34 -1.38
CA ILE A 6 2.46 7.64 -1.90
C ILE A 6 1.97 6.69 -2.99
N ILE A 7 2.70 6.68 -4.12
CA ILE A 7 2.52 5.67 -5.17
C ILE A 7 3.79 4.85 -5.20
N TYR A 8 3.65 3.53 -5.11
CA TYR A 8 4.81 2.64 -5.16
C TYR A 8 4.53 1.40 -6.00
N LEU A 9 5.62 0.83 -6.52
CA LEU A 9 5.63 -0.44 -7.21
C LEU A 9 6.32 -1.47 -6.32
N SER A 10 5.84 -2.70 -6.35
CA SER A 10 6.52 -3.81 -5.69
C SER A 10 6.21 -5.09 -6.47
N SER A 11 6.95 -6.16 -6.14
CA SER A 11 6.74 -7.47 -6.74
C SER A 11 6.51 -8.49 -5.63
N ALA A 12 5.68 -9.49 -5.90
CA ALA A 12 5.57 -10.63 -5.00
C ALA A 12 6.84 -11.48 -5.17
N THR A 13 7.38 -11.98 -4.05
CA THR A 13 8.57 -12.83 -4.09
C THR A 13 8.28 -14.18 -4.71
N GLU A 14 7.03 -14.64 -4.61
CA GLU A 14 6.57 -15.89 -5.20
C GLU A 14 5.19 -15.66 -5.83
N PRO A 15 4.82 -16.45 -6.85
CA PRO A 15 3.49 -16.36 -7.42
C PRO A 15 2.42 -16.61 -6.36
N LEU A 16 1.37 -15.79 -6.38
CA LEU A 16 0.24 -15.93 -5.47
C LEU A 16 -0.92 -16.63 -6.17
N THR A 17 -1.57 -17.54 -5.47
CA THR A 17 -2.83 -18.09 -5.95
C THR A 17 -3.92 -17.01 -5.85
N PRO A 18 -5.02 -17.11 -6.61
CA PRO A 18 -6.12 -16.15 -6.48
C PRO A 18 -6.65 -16.01 -5.05
N GLN A 19 -6.68 -17.11 -4.28
CA GLN A 19 -7.14 -17.07 -2.90
C GLN A 19 -6.13 -16.35 -2.00
N GLU A 20 -4.83 -16.64 -2.16
CA GLU A 20 -3.80 -15.95 -1.40
C GLU A 20 -3.80 -14.46 -1.66
N LEU A 21 -4.02 -14.06 -2.92
CA LEU A 21 -4.12 -12.66 -3.28
C LEU A 21 -5.32 -11.99 -2.60
N ARG A 22 -6.49 -12.63 -2.63
CA ARG A 22 -7.68 -12.09 -1.97
C ARG A 22 -7.47 -11.92 -0.47
N ASP A 23 -6.86 -12.92 0.17
CA ASP A 23 -6.58 -12.87 1.62
C ASP A 23 -5.63 -11.73 1.96
N LEU A 24 -4.58 -11.56 1.15
CA LEU A 24 -3.63 -10.48 1.33
C LEU A 24 -4.30 -9.10 1.20
N LEU A 25 -5.13 -8.92 0.16
CA LEU A 25 -5.84 -7.67 -0.07
C LEU A 25 -6.80 -7.34 1.07
N ASP A 26 -7.57 -8.34 1.54
CA ASP A 26 -8.51 -8.14 2.63
C ASP A 26 -7.80 -7.76 3.92
N LEU A 27 -6.70 -8.44 4.23
CA LEU A 27 -5.91 -8.14 5.43
C LEU A 27 -5.32 -6.73 5.37
N SER A 28 -4.73 -6.38 4.22
CA SER A 28 -4.13 -5.06 4.03
C SER A 28 -5.17 -3.96 4.15
N ARG A 29 -6.34 -4.16 3.54
CA ARG A 29 -7.42 -3.17 3.57
C ARG A 29 -7.90 -2.93 5.00
N ARG A 30 -8.08 -4.00 5.78
CA ARG A 30 -8.51 -3.88 7.17
C ARG A 30 -7.45 -3.19 8.04
N ASN A 31 -6.19 -3.58 7.89
CA ASN A 31 -5.10 -2.99 8.66
C ASN A 31 -4.92 -1.52 8.32
N ASN A 32 -4.98 -1.17 7.04
CA ASN A 32 -4.84 0.21 6.60
C ASN A 32 -6.01 1.07 7.09
N ALA A 33 -7.24 0.58 6.98
CA ALA A 33 -8.40 1.33 7.43
C ALA A 33 -8.33 1.63 8.94
N ALA A 34 -7.81 0.70 9.72
CA ALA A 34 -7.68 0.87 11.17
C ALA A 34 -6.78 2.05 11.56
N VAL A 35 -5.85 2.45 10.69
CA VAL A 35 -4.95 3.59 10.94
C VAL A 35 -5.20 4.76 9.99
N GLY A 36 -6.34 4.77 9.31
CA GLY A 36 -6.74 5.89 8.47
C GLY A 36 -6.07 5.94 7.10
N ILE A 37 -5.56 4.81 6.62
CA ILE A 37 -4.97 4.72 5.29
C ILE A 37 -6.00 4.16 4.31
N GLY A 38 -6.18 4.85 3.18
CA GLY A 38 -7.01 4.38 2.08
C GLY A 38 -6.20 4.33 0.80
N GLY A 39 -6.80 3.86 -0.30
CA GLY A 39 -6.14 3.86 -1.58
C GLY A 39 -6.67 2.80 -2.55
N ILE A 40 -5.88 2.57 -3.59
CA ILE A 40 -6.19 1.61 -4.66
C ILE A 40 -4.98 0.73 -4.90
N LEU A 41 -5.22 -0.55 -5.13
CA LEU A 41 -4.18 -1.51 -5.50
C LEU A 41 -4.50 -2.10 -6.88
N LEU A 42 -3.49 -2.10 -7.74
CA LEU A 42 -3.51 -2.80 -9.02
C LEU A 42 -2.51 -3.94 -8.97
N HIS A 43 -2.88 -5.08 -9.54
CA HIS A 43 -2.04 -6.27 -9.54
C HIS A 43 -2.03 -6.90 -10.95
N TRP A 44 -0.83 -7.25 -11.43
CA TRP A 44 -0.66 -7.97 -12.69
C TRP A 44 0.69 -8.69 -12.69
N ASP A 45 0.72 -9.92 -13.19
CA ASP A 45 1.95 -10.71 -13.39
C ASP A 45 2.90 -10.70 -12.19
N GLY A 46 2.33 -10.79 -10.97
CA GLY A 46 3.13 -10.78 -9.74
C GLY A 46 3.62 -9.41 -9.32
N ASN A 47 3.22 -8.34 -10.01
CA ASN A 47 3.58 -6.97 -9.68
C ASN A 47 2.41 -6.26 -9.03
N PHE A 48 2.72 -5.31 -8.16
CA PHE A 48 1.74 -4.46 -7.51
C PHE A 48 2.06 -3.00 -7.79
N LEU A 49 1.04 -2.23 -8.15
CA LEU A 49 1.10 -0.77 -8.15
C LEU A 49 0.07 -0.29 -7.15
N GLN A 50 0.50 0.42 -6.13
CA GLN A 50 -0.41 0.88 -5.08
C GLN A 50 -0.32 2.37 -4.88
N TYR A 51 -1.50 3.01 -4.80
CA TYR A 51 -1.68 4.36 -4.32
C TYR A 51 -2.22 4.27 -2.89
N ILE A 52 -1.55 4.90 -1.94
CA ILE A 52 -2.01 4.98 -0.55
C ILE A 52 -2.06 6.43 -0.10
N GLU A 53 -3.01 6.75 0.76
CA GLU A 53 -3.15 8.10 1.31
C GLU A 53 -3.56 8.01 2.78
N GLY A 54 -3.10 8.96 3.57
CA GLY A 54 -3.43 9.01 4.97
C GLY A 54 -2.48 9.90 5.75
N PRO A 55 -2.53 9.83 7.10
CA PRO A 55 -1.60 10.58 7.94
C PRO A 55 -0.16 10.21 7.63
N GLU A 56 0.70 11.21 7.49
CA GLU A 56 2.11 11.00 7.13
C GLU A 56 2.78 9.95 7.98
N LYS A 57 2.61 10.03 9.30
CA LYS A 57 3.25 9.09 10.22
C LYS A 57 2.82 7.65 9.96
N GLN A 58 1.54 7.44 9.68
CA GLN A 58 1.03 6.10 9.43
C GLN A 58 1.52 5.54 8.11
N LEU A 59 1.66 6.40 7.09
CA LEU A 59 2.24 5.98 5.81
C LEU A 59 3.71 5.59 5.98
N GLU A 60 4.47 6.33 6.78
CA GLU A 60 5.88 6.00 7.03
C GLU A 60 6.02 4.66 7.76
N LEU A 61 5.17 4.40 8.76
CA LEU A 61 5.16 3.13 9.46
C LEU A 61 4.81 1.98 8.53
N LEU A 62 3.82 2.18 7.65
CA LEU A 62 3.43 1.17 6.68
C LEU A 62 4.57 0.87 5.70
N MET A 63 5.23 1.89 5.17
CA MET A 63 6.34 1.70 4.24
C MET A 63 7.51 0.97 4.89
N ALA A 64 7.82 1.28 6.14
CA ALA A 64 8.85 0.57 6.89
C ALA A 64 8.51 -0.90 7.08
N LYS A 65 7.24 -1.19 7.37
CA LYS A 65 6.75 -2.56 7.54
C LYS A 65 6.82 -3.34 6.23
N LEU A 66 6.41 -2.71 5.12
CA LEU A 66 6.44 -3.34 3.80
C LEU A 66 7.86 -3.66 3.36
N SER A 67 8.82 -2.79 3.65
CA SER A 67 10.21 -3.03 3.27
C SER A 67 10.83 -4.23 3.99
N GLN A 68 10.23 -4.67 5.08
CA GLN A 68 10.67 -5.83 5.86
C GLN A 68 9.82 -7.08 5.60
N ASP A 69 8.74 -6.96 4.83
CA ASP A 69 7.84 -8.06 4.56
C ASP A 69 8.43 -8.95 3.47
N PRO A 70 8.69 -10.25 3.76
CA PRO A 70 9.28 -11.15 2.78
C PRO A 70 8.37 -11.46 1.57
N ARG A 71 7.09 -11.10 1.64
CA ARG A 71 6.15 -11.32 0.52
C ARG A 71 6.32 -10.28 -0.59
N HIS A 72 7.03 -9.20 -0.32
CA HIS A 72 7.30 -8.13 -1.28
C HIS A 72 8.78 -7.99 -1.54
N ASP A 73 9.11 -7.63 -2.77
CA ASP A 73 10.48 -7.38 -3.17
C ASP A 73 10.51 -6.17 -4.11
N GLY A 74 11.64 -5.49 -4.14
CA GLY A 74 11.86 -4.39 -5.07
C GLY A 74 10.87 -3.25 -4.94
N ILE A 75 10.57 -2.82 -3.70
CA ILE A 75 9.66 -1.68 -3.49
C ILE A 75 10.30 -0.42 -4.03
N ILE A 76 9.63 0.24 -4.97
CA ILE A 76 10.09 1.48 -5.58
C ILE A 76 9.01 2.53 -5.39
N VAL A 77 9.34 3.60 -4.67
CA VAL A 77 8.44 4.74 -4.52
C VAL A 77 8.50 5.57 -5.81
N VAL A 78 7.37 5.66 -6.49
CA VAL A 78 7.26 6.39 -7.75
C VAL A 78 6.93 7.85 -7.51
N HIS A 79 6.10 8.13 -6.51
CA HIS A 79 5.64 9.48 -6.23
C HIS A 79 5.25 9.60 -4.76
N ARG A 80 5.54 10.75 -4.17
CA ARG A 80 5.13 11.07 -2.80
C ARG A 80 4.84 12.57 -2.71
N GLU A 81 3.71 12.94 -2.12
CA GLU A 81 3.36 14.34 -1.94
C GLU A 81 2.46 14.57 -0.74
N ALA A 82 2.48 15.78 -0.23
CA ALA A 82 1.51 16.25 0.76
C ALA A 82 0.20 16.56 0.02
N ILE A 83 -0.93 16.21 0.64
CA ILE A 83 -2.25 16.47 0.07
C ILE A 83 -3.13 17.19 1.09
N GLU A 84 -4.09 17.97 0.62
CA GLU A 84 -5.00 18.70 1.49
C GLU A 84 -6.24 17.88 1.85
N GLU A 85 -6.71 17.07 0.93
CA GLU A 85 -7.86 16.20 1.16
C GLU A 85 -7.68 14.86 0.47
N ARG A 86 -8.45 13.88 0.94
CA ARG A 86 -8.36 12.52 0.41
C ARG A 86 -9.02 12.41 -0.97
N ALA A 87 -8.36 11.66 -1.87
CA ALA A 87 -8.95 11.28 -3.15
C ALA A 87 -9.95 10.13 -2.97
N PHE A 88 -9.73 9.28 -1.95
CA PHE A 88 -10.58 8.13 -1.61
C PHE A 88 -10.98 8.23 -0.15
N PRO A 89 -12.02 9.01 0.17
CA PRO A 89 -12.37 9.31 1.56
C PRO A 89 -12.91 8.13 2.38
N ASP A 90 -13.21 7.03 1.77
CA ASP A 90 -13.69 5.84 2.49
C ASP A 90 -12.57 4.91 2.92
#